data_74744dc799ef673439dcd90631841f4e
#
_entry.id   74744dc799ef673439dcd90631841f4e
#
_cell.length_a   1.000
_cell.length_b   1.000
_cell.length_c   1.000
_cell.angle_alpha   90.00
_cell.angle_beta   90.00
_cell.angle_gamma   90.00
#
_symmetry.space_group_name_H-M   'P 1'
#
loop_
_entity.id
_entity.type
_entity.pdbx_description
1 polymer ?
#
loop_
_entity_poly.entity_id
_entity_poly.type
_entity_poly.pdbx_seq_one_letter_code
_entity_poly.pdbx_strand_id
1 'polypeptide(L)'
;MFNLDFDFSLIILILDLFGTVVFAVTGALRAIEHKYDIVGIIILATVTGILGGVMRDTILGVFPPNNFSDTIHIVFTTITAVVIFFLYHKTKKYENLFNIFDAVGLGVFTLTGVSIAHSLYSTNYVLIVISGLLTAFGGGILRDVFVREPPMVFTKEVYAVASFIGVIVFLILINLRVPFEYTAIMVIFVTTGIRLISIKLHWNLPRVKM
;
A
#
# COMPACT_ATOMS: atom_id res chain seq x y z
N MET A 1 -19.82 -11.16 -15.30
CA MET A 1 -19.49 -12.00 -14.13
C MET A 1 -18.17 -12.65 -14.46
N PHE A 2 -17.06 -12.05 -14.01
CA PHE A 2 -15.71 -12.55 -14.30
C PHE A 2 -15.50 -13.78 -13.41
N ASN A 3 -15.36 -14.97 -13.98
CA ASN A 3 -14.81 -16.13 -13.30
C ASN A 3 -13.31 -15.87 -13.09
N LEU A 4 -12.97 -15.15 -12.01
CA LEU A 4 -11.62 -15.22 -11.48
C LEU A 4 -11.46 -16.65 -10.93
N ASP A 5 -10.41 -17.33 -11.34
CA ASP A 5 -10.08 -18.62 -10.73
C ASP A 5 -10.08 -18.43 -9.22
N PHE A 6 -10.69 -19.36 -8.49
CA PHE A 6 -10.83 -19.29 -7.03
C PHE A 6 -9.50 -19.04 -6.35
N ASP A 7 -8.44 -19.67 -6.85
CA ASP A 7 -7.08 -19.53 -6.34
C ASP A 7 -6.53 -18.11 -6.52
N PHE A 8 -6.77 -17.46 -7.67
CA PHE A 8 -6.35 -16.06 -7.90
C PHE A 8 -7.05 -15.10 -6.94
N SER A 9 -8.36 -15.23 -6.78
CA SER A 9 -9.15 -14.37 -5.89
C SER A 9 -8.69 -14.50 -4.44
N LEU A 10 -8.39 -15.71 -3.99
CA LEU A 10 -7.91 -15.99 -2.65
C LEU A 10 -6.52 -15.38 -2.42
N ILE A 11 -5.60 -15.55 -3.37
CA ILE A 11 -4.25 -14.95 -3.27
C ILE A 11 -4.33 -13.43 -3.17
N ILE A 12 -5.14 -12.79 -4.01
CA ILE A 12 -5.33 -11.33 -3.97
C ILE A 12 -5.93 -10.89 -2.64
N LEU A 13 -6.93 -11.60 -2.12
CA LEU A 13 -7.53 -11.28 -0.81
C LEU A 13 -6.49 -11.36 0.32
N ILE A 14 -5.68 -12.43 0.35
CA ILE A 14 -4.63 -12.61 1.36
C ILE A 14 -3.60 -11.48 1.27
N LEU A 15 -3.16 -11.13 0.07
CA LEU A 15 -2.21 -10.04 -0.15
C LEU A 15 -2.80 -8.68 0.23
N ASP A 16 -4.07 -8.42 -0.09
CA ASP A 16 -4.75 -7.18 0.27
C ASP A 16 -4.89 -7.04 1.80
N LEU A 17 -5.28 -8.12 2.50
CA LEU A 17 -5.32 -8.15 3.96
C LEU A 17 -3.93 -7.97 4.57
N PHE A 18 -2.92 -8.62 4.01
CA PHE A 18 -1.53 -8.45 4.48
C PHE A 18 -1.07 -7.00 4.29
N GLY A 19 -1.29 -6.40 3.12
CA GLY A 19 -0.99 -4.99 2.86
C GLY A 19 -1.75 -4.05 3.81
N THR A 20 -3.02 -4.36 4.08
CA THR A 20 -3.86 -3.62 5.04
C THR A 20 -3.25 -3.62 6.45
N VAL A 21 -2.82 -4.79 6.96
CA VAL A 21 -2.16 -4.90 8.27
C VAL A 21 -0.85 -4.13 8.28
N VAL A 22 -0.02 -4.30 7.25
CA VAL A 22 1.28 -3.62 7.12
C VAL A 22 1.11 -2.10 7.12
N PHE A 23 0.15 -1.56 6.38
CA PHE A 23 -0.13 -0.13 6.39
C PHE A 23 -0.81 0.35 7.67
N ALA A 24 -1.66 -0.47 8.28
CA ALA A 24 -2.24 -0.14 9.59
C ALA A 24 -1.15 0.02 10.67
N VAL A 25 -0.06 -0.79 10.63
CA VAL A 25 1.12 -0.59 11.48
C VAL A 25 1.70 0.81 11.29
N THR A 26 1.89 1.26 10.04
CA THR A 26 2.45 2.59 9.77
C THR A 26 1.52 3.71 10.24
N GLY A 27 0.22 3.55 10.07
CA GLY A 27 -0.80 4.47 10.57
C GLY A 27 -0.78 4.57 12.10
N ALA A 28 -0.75 3.43 12.79
CA ALA A 28 -0.67 3.37 14.25
C ALA A 28 0.61 4.03 14.78
N LEU A 29 1.77 3.73 14.17
CA LEU A 29 3.05 4.32 14.57
C LEU A 29 3.04 5.85 14.43
N ARG A 30 2.52 6.38 13.31
CA ARG A 30 2.41 7.84 13.11
C ARG A 30 1.44 8.50 14.09
N ALA A 31 0.29 7.87 14.37
CA ALA A 31 -0.67 8.38 15.35
C ALA A 31 -0.05 8.47 16.76
N ILE A 32 0.71 7.44 17.18
CA ILE A 32 1.39 7.43 18.46
C ILE A 32 2.47 8.51 18.53
N GLU A 33 3.27 8.68 17.48
CA GLU A 33 4.30 9.72 17.38
C GLU A 33 3.70 11.13 17.55
N HIS A 34 2.48 11.35 17.03
CA HIS A 34 1.73 12.57 17.16
C HIS A 34 0.87 12.65 18.44
N LYS A 35 1.07 11.70 19.37
CA LYS A 35 0.39 11.66 20.68
C LYS A 35 -1.13 11.58 20.59
N TYR A 36 -1.66 10.89 19.60
CA TYR A 36 -3.09 10.61 19.51
C TYR A 36 -3.50 9.60 20.59
N ASP A 37 -4.74 9.70 21.04
CA ASP A 37 -5.33 8.71 21.94
C ASP A 37 -5.61 7.37 21.20
N ILE A 38 -6.03 6.36 21.95
CA ILE A 38 -6.28 5.02 21.39
C ILE A 38 -7.31 5.05 20.25
N VAL A 39 -8.30 5.93 20.31
CA VAL A 39 -9.34 6.07 19.28
C VAL A 39 -8.70 6.68 18.01
N GLY A 40 -7.92 7.73 18.16
CA GLY A 40 -7.18 8.36 17.07
C GLY A 40 -6.19 7.40 16.40
N ILE A 41 -5.52 6.53 17.19
CA ILE A 41 -4.62 5.49 16.68
C ILE A 41 -5.38 4.48 15.83
N ILE A 42 -6.54 3.99 16.30
CA ILE A 42 -7.38 3.05 15.55
C ILE A 42 -7.89 3.69 14.26
N ILE A 43 -8.38 4.92 14.32
CA ILE A 43 -8.88 5.64 13.14
C ILE A 43 -7.76 5.81 12.11
N LEU A 44 -6.57 6.30 12.50
CA LEU A 44 -5.49 6.55 11.55
C LEU A 44 -4.93 5.26 10.97
N ALA A 45 -4.82 4.19 11.77
CA ALA A 45 -4.45 2.86 11.29
C ALA A 45 -5.45 2.34 10.24
N THR A 46 -6.75 2.48 10.51
CA THR A 46 -7.81 2.05 9.60
C THR A 46 -7.81 2.86 8.30
N VAL A 47 -7.74 4.18 8.40
CA VAL A 47 -7.62 5.08 7.24
C VAL A 47 -6.42 4.68 6.37
N THR A 48 -5.25 4.50 7.00
CA THR A 48 -4.02 4.17 6.28
C THR A 48 -4.11 2.81 5.57
N GLY A 49 -4.65 1.81 6.25
CA GLY A 49 -4.71 0.45 5.72
C GLY A 49 -5.79 0.22 4.65
N ILE A 50 -6.89 0.98 4.68
CA ILE A 50 -8.08 0.69 3.87
C ILE A 50 -8.25 1.66 2.70
N LEU A 51 -7.97 2.96 2.87
CA LEU A 51 -8.42 3.96 1.90
C LEU A 51 -7.70 3.91 0.55
N GLY A 52 -6.50 3.34 0.47
CA GLY A 52 -5.86 3.07 -0.83
C GLY A 52 -6.71 2.13 -1.70
N GLY A 53 -7.22 1.04 -1.10
CA GLY A 53 -8.14 0.11 -1.76
C GLY A 53 -9.50 0.73 -2.10
N VAL A 54 -10.03 1.57 -1.22
CA VAL A 54 -11.29 2.30 -1.48
C VAL A 54 -11.14 3.26 -2.66
N MET A 55 -10.03 4.01 -2.75
CA MET A 55 -9.75 4.87 -3.90
C MET A 55 -9.66 4.06 -5.20
N ARG A 56 -8.95 2.92 -5.18
CA ARG A 56 -8.87 1.98 -6.29
C ARG A 56 -10.25 1.55 -6.74
N ASP A 57 -11.05 1.00 -5.84
CA ASP A 57 -12.35 0.45 -6.16
C ASP A 57 -13.31 1.52 -6.70
N THR A 58 -13.23 2.73 -6.16
CA THR A 58 -14.02 3.87 -6.64
C THR A 58 -13.70 4.22 -8.11
N ILE A 59 -12.43 4.31 -8.48
CA ILE A 59 -12.05 4.64 -9.88
C ILE A 59 -12.32 3.47 -10.84
N LEU A 60 -12.32 2.23 -10.34
CA LEU A 60 -12.66 1.05 -11.11
C LEU A 60 -14.18 0.82 -11.25
N GLY A 61 -15.00 1.66 -10.60
CA GLY A 61 -16.46 1.51 -10.63
C GLY A 61 -16.95 0.33 -9.79
N VAL A 62 -16.16 -0.18 -8.87
CA VAL A 62 -16.54 -1.24 -7.93
C VAL A 62 -17.25 -0.61 -6.73
N PHE A 63 -18.55 -0.82 -6.64
CA PHE A 63 -19.36 -0.23 -5.58
C PHE A 63 -20.35 -1.25 -5.00
N PRO A 64 -20.49 -1.37 -3.66
CA PRO A 64 -19.61 -0.71 -2.67
C PRO A 64 -18.16 -1.21 -2.75
N PRO A 65 -17.17 -0.37 -2.32
CA PRO A 65 -15.77 -0.80 -2.28
C PRO A 65 -15.57 -2.08 -1.45
N ASN A 66 -14.74 -2.99 -1.91
CA ASN A 66 -14.53 -4.30 -1.27
C ASN A 66 -14.16 -4.20 0.21
N ASN A 67 -13.33 -3.22 0.56
CA ASN A 67 -12.92 -2.99 1.95
C ASN A 67 -14.06 -2.57 2.90
N PHE A 68 -15.21 -2.16 2.37
CA PHE A 68 -16.43 -1.85 3.15
C PHE A 68 -17.50 -2.94 3.04
N SER A 69 -17.41 -3.80 2.04
CA SER A 69 -18.33 -4.92 1.86
C SER A 69 -18.09 -6.03 2.89
N ASP A 70 -16.84 -6.14 3.38
CA ASP A 70 -16.42 -7.10 4.39
C ASP A 70 -15.78 -6.40 5.59
N THR A 71 -16.26 -6.71 6.78
CA THR A 71 -15.75 -6.17 8.05
C THR A 71 -14.34 -6.63 8.39
N ILE A 72 -13.81 -7.62 7.68
CA ILE A 72 -12.52 -8.24 7.99
C ILE A 72 -11.36 -7.22 8.00
N HIS A 73 -11.33 -6.30 7.05
CA HIS A 73 -10.30 -5.25 6.98
C HIS A 73 -10.33 -4.33 8.21
N ILE A 74 -11.54 -3.92 8.64
CA ILE A 74 -11.71 -3.07 9.83
C ILE A 74 -11.27 -3.80 11.09
N VAL A 75 -11.60 -5.09 11.22
CA VAL A 75 -11.19 -5.92 12.35
C VAL A 75 -9.67 -6.03 12.40
N PHE A 76 -9.01 -6.35 11.27
CA PHE A 76 -7.56 -6.48 11.23
C PHE A 76 -6.83 -5.17 11.52
N THR A 77 -7.30 -4.04 10.99
CA THR A 77 -6.69 -2.72 11.27
C THR A 77 -6.86 -2.34 12.74
N THR A 78 -8.03 -2.61 13.34
CA THR A 78 -8.30 -2.35 14.75
C THR A 78 -7.40 -3.20 15.65
N ILE A 79 -7.32 -4.51 15.40
CA ILE A 79 -6.43 -5.42 16.16
C ILE A 79 -4.99 -4.94 16.02
N THR A 80 -4.53 -4.60 14.81
CA THR A 80 -3.19 -4.10 14.56
C THR A 80 -2.90 -2.83 15.37
N ALA A 81 -3.83 -1.87 15.36
CA ALA A 81 -3.70 -0.62 16.10
C ALA A 81 -3.54 -0.86 17.61
N VAL A 82 -4.38 -1.74 18.18
CA VAL A 82 -4.33 -2.10 19.60
C VAL A 82 -3.02 -2.81 19.95
N VAL A 83 -2.59 -3.76 19.12
CA VAL A 83 -1.31 -4.48 19.32
C VAL A 83 -0.13 -3.49 19.29
N ILE A 84 -0.09 -2.59 18.31
CA ILE A 84 0.98 -1.60 18.21
C ILE A 84 0.96 -0.64 19.40
N PHE A 85 -0.22 -0.21 19.85
CA PHE A 85 -0.37 0.63 21.04
C PHE A 85 0.32 0.02 22.27
N PHE A 86 0.12 -1.26 22.54
CA PHE A 86 0.75 -1.94 23.68
C PHE A 86 2.24 -2.28 23.47
N LEU A 87 2.65 -2.54 22.23
CA LEU A 87 4.05 -2.89 21.92
C LEU A 87 4.96 -1.67 21.78
N TYR A 88 4.40 -0.48 21.55
CA TYR A 88 5.16 0.73 21.23
C TYR A 88 6.22 1.07 22.29
N HIS A 89 5.92 0.94 23.58
CA HIS A 89 6.85 1.28 24.66
C HIS A 89 8.14 0.43 24.69
N LYS A 90 8.20 -0.67 23.94
CA LYS A 90 9.32 -1.61 23.94
C LYS A 90 10.35 -1.36 22.84
N THR A 91 10.10 -0.45 21.89
CA THR A 91 10.96 -0.30 20.70
C THR A 91 11.48 1.13 20.56
N LYS A 92 12.83 1.29 20.59
CA LYS A 92 13.52 2.58 20.37
C LYS A 92 13.84 2.88 18.89
N LYS A 93 13.36 2.09 17.93
CA LYS A 93 13.73 2.17 16.51
C LYS A 93 12.52 2.37 15.58
N TYR A 94 11.65 3.31 15.92
CA TYR A 94 10.37 3.50 15.20
C TYR A 94 10.54 3.88 13.75
N GLU A 95 11.45 4.80 13.41
CA GLU A 95 11.64 5.23 12.01
C GLU A 95 12.06 4.07 11.10
N ASN A 96 12.96 3.20 11.57
CA ASN A 96 13.38 2.05 10.78
C ASN A 96 12.22 1.07 10.56
N LEU A 97 11.44 0.82 11.63
CA LEU A 97 10.28 -0.06 11.55
C LEU A 97 9.22 0.51 10.62
N PHE A 98 8.89 1.78 10.78
CA PHE A 98 7.98 2.51 9.90
C PHE A 98 8.40 2.40 8.44
N ASN A 99 9.67 2.71 8.14
CA ASN A 99 10.20 2.69 6.77
C ASN A 99 10.15 1.29 6.13
N ILE A 100 10.40 0.23 6.91
CA ILE A 100 10.32 -1.15 6.42
C ILE A 100 8.86 -1.52 6.12
N PHE A 101 7.94 -1.28 7.06
CA PHE A 101 6.53 -1.59 6.85
C PHE A 101 5.93 -0.79 5.70
N ASP A 102 6.27 0.50 5.59
CA ASP A 102 5.83 1.36 4.49
C ASP A 102 6.35 0.85 3.13
N ALA A 103 7.62 0.44 3.06
CA ALA A 103 8.20 -0.11 1.82
C ALA A 103 7.56 -1.45 1.41
N VAL A 104 7.30 -2.34 2.37
CA VAL A 104 6.63 -3.63 2.12
C VAL A 104 5.19 -3.39 1.67
N GLY A 105 4.46 -2.53 2.39
CA GLY A 105 3.09 -2.17 2.04
C GLY A 105 2.98 -1.55 0.65
N LEU A 106 3.94 -0.67 0.29
CA LEU A 106 4.01 -0.08 -1.05
C LEU A 106 4.10 -1.16 -2.14
N GLY A 107 4.96 -2.18 -1.95
CA GLY A 107 5.13 -3.27 -2.90
C GLY A 107 3.88 -4.13 -3.04
N VAL A 108 3.29 -4.53 -1.92
CA VAL A 108 2.08 -5.36 -1.89
C VAL A 108 0.89 -4.63 -2.52
N PHE A 109 0.66 -3.38 -2.15
CA PHE A 109 -0.45 -2.60 -2.69
C PHE A 109 -0.24 -2.15 -4.14
N THR A 110 1.01 -2.00 -4.59
CA THR A 110 1.29 -1.85 -6.03
C THR A 110 0.77 -3.08 -6.77
N LEU A 111 1.11 -4.28 -6.31
CA LEU A 111 0.68 -5.53 -6.95
C LEU A 111 -0.85 -5.69 -6.92
N THR A 112 -1.48 -5.57 -5.74
CA THR A 112 -2.93 -5.79 -5.63
C THR A 112 -3.70 -4.77 -6.46
N GLY A 113 -3.24 -3.51 -6.49
CA GLY A 113 -3.85 -2.45 -7.29
C GLY A 113 -3.83 -2.74 -8.78
N VAL A 114 -2.66 -3.10 -9.35
CA VAL A 114 -2.55 -3.43 -10.79
C VAL A 114 -3.28 -4.73 -11.12
N SER A 115 -3.26 -5.72 -10.24
CA SER A 115 -3.87 -7.03 -10.48
C SER A 115 -5.38 -6.95 -10.55
N ILE A 116 -6.02 -6.22 -9.64
CA ILE A 116 -7.47 -6.01 -9.63
C ILE A 116 -7.88 -5.17 -10.85
N ALA A 117 -7.15 -4.11 -11.17
CA ALA A 117 -7.44 -3.31 -12.35
C ALA A 117 -7.28 -4.11 -13.65
N HIS A 118 -6.23 -4.93 -13.75
CA HIS A 118 -6.00 -5.79 -14.91
C HIS A 118 -7.08 -6.85 -15.07
N SER A 119 -7.57 -7.43 -13.99
CA SER A 119 -8.65 -8.42 -14.06
C SER A 119 -9.97 -7.84 -14.55
N LEU A 120 -10.24 -6.56 -14.27
CA LEU A 120 -11.45 -5.87 -14.69
C LEU A 120 -11.31 -5.19 -16.06
N TYR A 121 -10.13 -4.65 -16.36
CA TYR A 121 -9.87 -3.77 -17.51
C TYR A 121 -8.52 -4.09 -18.17
N SER A 122 -8.32 -5.33 -18.64
CA SER A 122 -7.03 -5.85 -19.11
C SER A 122 -6.35 -5.05 -20.23
N THR A 123 -7.12 -4.31 -21.05
CA THR A 123 -6.61 -3.50 -22.16
C THR A 123 -6.43 -2.01 -21.83
N ASN A 124 -6.91 -1.55 -20.67
CA ASN A 124 -6.81 -0.16 -20.27
C ASN A 124 -5.58 0.06 -19.38
N TYR A 125 -4.40 0.19 -19.99
CA TYR A 125 -3.14 0.38 -19.30
C TYR A 125 -3.12 1.63 -18.39
N VAL A 126 -3.81 2.71 -18.78
CA VAL A 126 -3.89 3.94 -17.97
C VAL A 126 -4.60 3.66 -16.66
N LEU A 127 -5.73 2.95 -16.72
CA LEU A 127 -6.49 2.59 -15.53
C LEU A 127 -5.70 1.66 -14.62
N ILE A 128 -4.97 0.70 -15.19
CA ILE A 128 -4.11 -0.22 -14.44
C ILE A 128 -3.00 0.54 -13.71
N VAL A 129 -2.31 1.47 -14.40
CA VAL A 129 -1.25 2.28 -13.82
C VAL A 129 -1.78 3.13 -12.67
N ILE A 130 -2.85 3.91 -12.91
CA ILE A 130 -3.43 4.80 -11.90
C ILE A 130 -3.92 3.99 -10.68
N SER A 131 -4.58 2.86 -10.92
CA SER A 131 -5.08 1.98 -9.87
C SER A 131 -3.95 1.43 -9.00
N GLY A 132 -2.88 0.93 -9.62
CA GLY A 132 -1.69 0.47 -8.90
C GLY A 132 -1.08 1.54 -8.03
N LEU A 133 -0.89 2.74 -8.57
CA LEU A 133 -0.30 3.86 -7.86
C LEU A 133 -1.20 4.34 -6.70
N LEU A 134 -2.49 4.56 -6.96
CA LEU A 134 -3.43 5.01 -5.91
C LEU A 134 -3.57 3.99 -4.78
N THR A 135 -3.61 2.70 -5.11
CA THR A 135 -3.64 1.67 -4.07
C THR A 135 -2.35 1.70 -3.25
N ALA A 136 -1.21 1.83 -3.92
CA ALA A 136 0.10 1.76 -3.29
C ALA A 136 0.37 2.88 -2.28
N PHE A 137 -0.01 4.11 -2.60
CA PHE A 137 0.33 5.24 -1.73
C PHE A 137 -0.86 6.10 -1.29
N GLY A 138 -2.09 5.83 -1.76
CA GLY A 138 -3.28 6.60 -1.37
C GLY A 138 -3.53 6.62 0.13
N GLY A 139 -3.44 5.45 0.80
CA GLY A 139 -3.53 5.36 2.26
C GLY A 139 -2.42 6.13 2.98
N GLY A 140 -1.18 6.05 2.47
CA GLY A 140 -0.03 6.79 3.01
C GLY A 140 -0.18 8.32 2.86
N ILE A 141 -0.71 8.80 1.73
CA ILE A 141 -1.01 10.23 1.54
C ILE A 141 -2.00 10.70 2.59
N LEU A 142 -3.11 9.98 2.77
CA LEU A 142 -4.12 10.35 3.75
C LEU A 142 -3.58 10.29 5.17
N ARG A 143 -2.81 9.27 5.53
CA ARG A 143 -2.11 9.19 6.81
C ARG A 143 -1.32 10.46 7.09
N ASP A 144 -0.44 10.85 6.15
CA ASP A 144 0.45 12.00 6.34
C ASP A 144 -0.35 13.31 6.42
N VAL A 145 -1.40 13.48 5.60
CA VAL A 145 -2.31 14.64 5.65
C VAL A 145 -3.02 14.74 7.00
N PHE A 146 -3.53 13.62 7.54
CA PHE A 146 -4.22 13.61 8.83
C PHE A 146 -3.31 14.03 9.99
N VAL A 147 -2.02 13.72 9.93
CA VAL A 147 -1.04 14.16 10.92
C VAL A 147 -0.41 15.53 10.59
N ARG A 148 -0.87 16.19 9.53
CA ARG A 148 -0.37 17.48 9.06
C ARG A 148 1.10 17.46 8.65
N GLU A 149 1.58 16.33 8.16
CA GLU A 149 2.88 16.22 7.52
C GLU A 149 2.77 16.27 5.99
N PRO A 150 3.79 16.79 5.31
CA PRO A 150 3.83 16.72 3.86
C PRO A 150 3.93 15.25 3.41
N PRO A 151 3.01 14.78 2.52
CA PRO A 151 2.99 13.37 2.11
C PRO A 151 4.33 12.88 1.56
N MET A 152 4.74 11.69 1.98
CA MET A 152 6.01 11.07 1.59
C MET A 152 6.15 10.94 0.07
N VAL A 153 5.07 10.73 -0.65
CA VAL A 153 5.07 10.64 -2.12
C VAL A 153 5.61 11.91 -2.80
N PHE A 154 5.51 13.07 -2.16
CA PHE A 154 6.02 14.35 -2.68
C PHE A 154 7.37 14.76 -2.09
N THR A 155 7.74 14.20 -0.95
CA THR A 155 8.91 14.67 -0.18
C THR A 155 10.04 13.66 -0.13
N LYS A 156 9.70 12.36 -0.16
CA LYS A 156 10.70 11.29 -0.15
C LYS A 156 10.96 10.81 -1.57
N GLU A 157 12.17 10.93 -1.95
CA GLU A 157 12.64 10.59 -3.28
C GLU A 157 12.43 9.09 -3.56
N VAL A 158 12.18 8.78 -4.85
CA VAL A 158 12.03 7.39 -5.34
C VAL A 158 10.80 6.66 -4.75
N TYR A 159 9.88 7.33 -4.01
CA TYR A 159 8.69 6.69 -3.45
C TYR A 159 7.69 6.27 -4.54
N ALA A 160 7.17 7.27 -5.27
CA ALA A 160 6.27 7.04 -6.40
C ALA A 160 6.97 6.27 -7.55
N VAL A 161 8.28 6.53 -7.75
CA VAL A 161 9.08 5.87 -8.79
C VAL A 161 9.22 4.38 -8.52
N ALA A 162 9.40 3.96 -7.26
CA ALA A 162 9.48 2.54 -6.91
C ALA A 162 8.18 1.80 -7.28
N SER A 163 7.03 2.37 -6.90
CA SER A 163 5.72 1.81 -7.28
C SER A 163 5.51 1.83 -8.80
N PHE A 164 5.88 2.92 -9.48
CA PHE A 164 5.74 3.02 -10.93
C PHE A 164 6.58 1.97 -11.66
N ILE A 165 7.82 1.72 -11.22
CA ILE A 165 8.65 0.63 -11.75
C ILE A 165 7.98 -0.73 -11.51
N GLY A 166 7.41 -0.95 -10.33
CA GLY A 166 6.64 -2.16 -10.03
C GLY A 166 5.47 -2.37 -10.99
N VAL A 167 4.73 -1.31 -11.30
CA VAL A 167 3.65 -1.35 -12.30
C VAL A 167 4.18 -1.73 -13.68
N ILE A 168 5.31 -1.16 -14.10
CA ILE A 168 5.94 -1.50 -15.39
C ILE A 168 6.36 -2.97 -15.42
N VAL A 169 6.99 -3.45 -14.35
CA VAL A 169 7.36 -4.87 -14.21
C VAL A 169 6.14 -5.77 -14.34
N PHE A 170 5.03 -5.45 -13.67
CA PHE A 170 3.78 -6.18 -13.81
C PHE A 170 3.32 -6.25 -15.27
N LEU A 171 3.24 -5.10 -15.94
CA LEU A 171 2.77 -5.03 -17.33
C LEU A 171 3.67 -5.81 -18.29
N ILE A 172 4.98 -5.77 -18.10
CA ILE A 172 5.92 -6.55 -18.92
C ILE A 172 5.71 -8.05 -18.69
N LEU A 173 5.69 -8.51 -17.44
CA LEU A 173 5.60 -9.92 -17.12
C LEU A 173 4.27 -10.54 -17.54
N ILE A 174 3.15 -9.82 -17.33
CA ILE A 174 1.84 -10.31 -17.77
C ILE A 174 1.73 -10.40 -19.28
N ASN A 175 2.29 -9.43 -20.03
CA ASN A 175 2.34 -9.48 -21.49
C ASN A 175 3.26 -10.62 -22.02
N LEU A 176 4.30 -10.97 -21.26
CA LEU A 176 5.14 -12.14 -21.56
C LEU A 176 4.51 -13.46 -21.12
N ARG A 177 3.28 -13.44 -20.60
CA ARG A 177 2.53 -14.61 -20.10
C ARG A 177 3.24 -15.37 -18.98
N VAL A 178 4.01 -14.66 -18.16
CA VAL A 178 4.63 -15.23 -16.95
C VAL A 178 3.51 -15.57 -15.96
N PRO A 179 3.54 -16.78 -15.32
CA PRO A 179 2.55 -17.14 -14.30
C PRO A 179 2.43 -16.08 -13.20
N PHE A 180 1.19 -15.89 -12.71
CA PHE A 180 0.88 -14.81 -11.78
C PHE A 180 1.72 -14.85 -10.50
N GLU A 181 2.01 -16.05 -9.99
CA GLU A 181 2.78 -16.24 -8.75
C GLU A 181 4.19 -15.65 -8.86
N TYR A 182 4.88 -15.89 -9.97
CA TYR A 182 6.22 -15.31 -10.22
C TYR A 182 6.12 -13.80 -10.47
N THR A 183 5.09 -13.36 -11.18
CA THR A 183 4.83 -11.93 -11.42
C THR A 183 4.61 -11.22 -10.08
N ALA A 184 3.82 -11.79 -9.19
CA ALA A 184 3.53 -11.24 -7.88
C ALA A 184 4.80 -11.07 -7.02
N ILE A 185 5.62 -12.14 -6.94
CA ILE A 185 6.89 -12.10 -6.20
C ILE A 185 7.81 -11.02 -6.76
N MET A 186 7.95 -10.95 -8.10
CA MET A 186 8.84 -9.98 -8.74
C MET A 186 8.39 -8.54 -8.52
N VAL A 187 7.09 -8.24 -8.64
CA VAL A 187 6.55 -6.89 -8.42
C VAL A 187 6.78 -6.44 -6.98
N ILE A 188 6.42 -7.29 -6.00
CA ILE A 188 6.64 -6.97 -4.58
C ILE A 188 8.13 -6.79 -4.30
N PHE A 189 8.96 -7.71 -4.75
CA PHE A 189 10.40 -7.68 -4.49
C PHE A 189 11.07 -6.45 -5.11
N VAL A 190 10.78 -6.13 -6.36
CA VAL A 190 11.34 -4.97 -7.06
C VAL A 190 10.91 -3.66 -6.41
N THR A 191 9.60 -3.49 -6.15
CA THR A 191 9.08 -2.26 -5.56
C THR A 191 9.64 -2.04 -4.15
N THR A 192 9.53 -3.05 -3.29
CA THR A 192 10.04 -3.01 -1.92
C THR A 192 11.56 -2.83 -1.90
N GLY A 193 12.28 -3.57 -2.76
CA GLY A 193 13.73 -3.52 -2.86
C GLY A 193 14.25 -2.14 -3.26
N ILE A 194 13.68 -1.54 -4.31
CA ILE A 194 14.02 -0.17 -4.73
C ILE A 194 13.76 0.80 -3.58
N ARG A 195 12.63 0.67 -2.89
CA ARG A 195 12.27 1.56 -1.79
C ARG A 195 13.27 1.44 -0.63
N LEU A 196 13.59 0.23 -0.18
CA LEU A 196 14.54 0.01 0.91
C LEU A 196 15.97 0.46 0.56
N ILE A 197 16.41 0.22 -0.69
CA ILE A 197 17.70 0.68 -1.18
C ILE A 197 17.74 2.21 -1.22
N SER A 198 16.69 2.86 -1.71
CA SER A 198 16.62 4.32 -1.79
C SER A 198 16.65 4.97 -0.40
N ILE A 199 16.00 4.36 0.59
CA ILE A 199 16.06 4.82 1.99
C ILE A 199 17.49 4.68 2.52
N LYS A 200 18.13 3.53 2.33
CA LYS A 200 19.47 3.26 2.83
C LYS A 200 20.55 4.13 2.19
N LEU A 201 20.41 4.40 0.89
CA LEU A 201 21.39 5.18 0.12
C LEU A 201 21.06 6.68 0.06
N HIS A 202 19.95 7.12 0.72
CA HIS A 202 19.50 8.51 0.69
C HIS A 202 19.39 9.07 -0.73
N TRP A 203 18.85 8.28 -1.67
CA TRP A 203 18.68 8.72 -3.05
C TRP A 203 17.71 9.90 -3.12
N ASN A 204 18.15 10.93 -3.81
CA ASN A 204 17.40 12.16 -3.98
C ASN A 204 17.15 12.46 -5.46
N LEU A 205 15.90 12.76 -5.82
CA LEU A 205 15.57 13.27 -7.14
C LEU A 205 15.95 14.78 -7.24
N PRO A 206 16.23 15.28 -8.45
CA PRO A 206 16.53 16.69 -8.64
C PRO A 206 15.41 17.58 -8.11
N ARG A 207 15.78 18.62 -7.33
CA ARG A 207 14.86 19.67 -6.87
C ARG A 207 15.27 21.01 -7.48
N VAL A 208 14.28 21.86 -7.73
CA VAL A 208 14.56 23.24 -8.14
C VAL A 208 15.30 23.92 -6.99
N LYS A 209 16.50 24.44 -7.27
CA LYS A 209 17.22 25.28 -6.31
C LYS A 209 16.54 26.65 -6.32
N MET A 210 15.92 27.00 -5.21
CA MET A 210 15.46 28.38 -4.96
C MET A 210 16.62 29.22 -4.44
#